data_af2964b177b2494fd75feb867fb337a2
#
_entry.id   af2964b177b2494fd75feb867fb337a2
#
_cell.length_a   1.000
_cell.length_b   1.000
_cell.length_c   1.000
_cell.angle_alpha   90.00
_cell.angle_beta   90.00
_cell.angle_gamma   90.00
#
_symmetry.space_group_name_H-M   'P 1'
#
loop_
_entity.id
_entity.type
_entity.pdbx_description
1 polymer ?
#
loop_
_entity_poly.entity_id
_entity_poly.type
_entity_poly.pdbx_seq_one_letter_code
_entity_poly.pdbx_strand_id
1 'polypeptide(L)'
;VLFELDAVLLAQGVEGIAVGLASKILPHNFNELIDASIAYLRGESFELYPDFPSGGLCDVTRYNDGLRGGAVKVRARINKIDKRTLAITEDPTHDDESIKESIIKANDKGKIKIKKVDDNTSDQVEIIIHVSNDESSDRTIDALYAFTDCEVSISPNACVIMDEKPHFMGV
;
A
#
# COMPACT_ATOMS: atom_id res chain seq x y z
N VAL A 1 14.14 25.95 5.84
CA VAL A 1 14.63 25.19 4.65
C VAL A 1 14.65 23.68 4.94
N LEU A 2 15.04 23.24 6.14
CA LEU A 2 15.03 21.81 6.52
C LEU A 2 13.60 21.26 6.69
N PHE A 3 12.68 22.05 7.20
CA PHE A 3 11.28 21.65 7.44
C PHE A 3 10.50 21.29 6.17
N GLU A 4 10.79 21.94 5.04
CA GLU A 4 10.11 21.65 3.76
C GLU A 4 10.59 20.32 3.15
N LEU A 5 11.84 19.94 3.36
CA LEU A 5 12.36 18.68 2.82
C LEU A 5 11.81 17.46 3.57
N ASP A 6 11.70 17.55 4.90
CA ASP A 6 11.21 16.46 5.74
C ASP A 6 9.72 16.18 5.47
N ALA A 7 8.90 17.21 5.29
CA ALA A 7 7.48 17.07 4.94
C ALA A 7 7.29 16.40 3.56
N VAL A 8 8.14 16.70 2.58
CA VAL A 8 8.09 16.07 1.25
C VAL A 8 8.46 14.58 1.32
N LEU A 9 9.48 14.22 2.12
CA LEU A 9 9.85 12.81 2.32
C LEU A 9 8.70 11.99 2.91
N LEU A 10 7.98 12.53 3.89
CA LEU A 10 6.83 11.88 4.51
C LEU A 10 5.61 11.87 3.59
N ALA A 11 5.39 12.92 2.79
CA ALA A 11 4.27 12.99 1.85
C ALA A 11 4.40 11.97 0.70
N GLN A 12 5.58 11.85 0.12
CA GLN A 12 5.82 10.97 -1.02
C GLN A 12 6.22 9.55 -0.62
N GLY A 13 6.75 9.39 0.59
CA GLY A 13 7.45 8.18 0.99
C GLY A 13 8.82 8.06 0.31
N VAL A 14 9.67 7.24 0.88
CA VAL A 14 11.03 6.99 0.37
C VAL A 14 11.40 5.54 0.57
N GLU A 15 12.02 4.95 -0.42
CA GLU A 15 12.67 3.65 -0.30
C GLU A 15 14.10 3.76 -0.82
N GLY A 16 15.06 3.32 0.01
CA GLY A 16 16.46 3.32 -0.34
C GLY A 16 17.23 2.19 0.31
N ILE A 17 18.13 1.60 -0.43
CA ILE A 17 19.01 0.52 0.02
C ILE A 17 20.44 0.99 -0.09
N ALA A 18 21.17 0.90 1.02
CA ALA A 18 22.61 1.17 1.08
C ALA A 18 23.35 -0.03 1.67
N VAL A 19 24.66 0.00 1.70
CA VAL A 19 25.46 -1.07 2.30
C VAL A 19 25.23 -1.10 3.82
N GLY A 20 24.57 -2.16 4.28
CA GLY A 20 24.28 -2.37 5.71
C GLY A 20 23.10 -1.59 6.27
N LEU A 21 22.45 -0.73 5.46
CA LEU A 21 21.31 0.09 5.88
C LEU A 21 20.24 0.10 4.79
N ALA A 22 18.96 0.12 5.22
CA ALA A 22 17.85 0.35 4.33
C ALA A 22 16.86 1.30 5.01
N SER A 23 16.25 2.18 4.21
CA SER A 23 15.16 3.04 4.68
C SER A 23 13.91 2.77 3.85
N LYS A 24 12.77 2.65 4.51
CA LYS A 24 11.45 2.55 3.90
C LYS A 24 10.47 3.39 4.70
N ILE A 25 10.17 4.57 4.18
CA ILE A 25 9.20 5.51 4.73
C ILE A 25 7.98 5.46 3.81
N LEU A 26 6.82 5.16 4.39
CA LEU A 26 5.56 5.12 3.65
C LEU A 26 5.02 6.53 3.39
N PRO A 27 4.23 6.73 2.33
CA PRO A 27 3.62 8.02 2.05
C PRO A 27 2.54 8.38 3.07
N HIS A 28 2.30 9.68 3.25
CA HIS A 28 1.29 10.23 4.16
C HIS A 28 0.49 11.33 3.47
N ASN A 29 -0.71 11.58 3.98
CA ASN A 29 -1.54 12.68 3.50
C ASN A 29 -0.90 14.03 3.84
N PHE A 30 -0.77 14.91 2.84
CA PHE A 30 -0.09 16.19 3.00
C PHE A 30 -0.80 17.14 3.99
N ASN A 31 -2.13 17.15 3.99
CA ASN A 31 -2.89 17.98 4.94
C ASN A 31 -2.72 17.48 6.39
N GLU A 32 -2.74 16.16 6.59
CA GLU A 32 -2.49 15.55 7.90
C GLU A 32 -1.07 15.82 8.39
N LEU A 33 -0.08 15.86 7.49
CA LEU A 33 1.30 16.24 7.82
C LEU A 33 1.40 17.69 8.30
N ILE A 34 0.67 18.60 7.67
CA ILE A 34 0.62 20.01 8.10
C ILE A 34 -0.01 20.11 9.49
N ASP A 35 -1.14 19.41 9.70
CA ASP A 35 -1.83 19.43 10.99
C ASP A 35 -0.95 18.82 12.09
N ALA A 36 -0.27 17.71 11.83
CA ALA A 36 0.68 17.09 12.73
C ALA A 36 1.87 18.02 13.06
N SER A 37 2.39 18.74 12.06
CA SER A 37 3.45 19.71 12.25
C SER A 37 3.02 20.88 13.15
N ILE A 38 1.80 21.35 12.98
CA ILE A 38 1.23 22.40 13.84
C ILE A 38 1.06 21.89 15.27
N ALA A 39 0.54 20.68 15.45
CA ALA A 39 0.38 20.05 16.75
C ALA A 39 1.73 19.86 17.45
N TYR A 40 2.74 19.41 16.74
CA TYR A 40 4.11 19.26 17.25
C TYR A 40 4.67 20.60 17.76
N LEU A 41 4.53 21.67 16.96
CA LEU A 41 5.00 23.03 17.36
C LEU A 41 4.27 23.58 18.58
N ARG A 42 3.03 23.15 18.82
CA ARG A 42 2.23 23.52 20.00
C ARG A 42 2.50 22.64 21.22
N GLY A 43 3.29 21.58 21.07
CA GLY A 43 3.51 20.59 22.12
C GLY A 43 2.30 19.70 22.39
N GLU A 44 1.40 19.57 21.40
CA GLU A 44 0.21 18.72 21.43
C GLU A 44 0.56 17.31 20.90
N SER A 45 -0.16 16.30 21.36
CA SER A 45 -0.04 14.94 20.79
C SER A 45 -0.77 14.86 19.47
N PHE A 46 -0.24 14.05 18.54
CA PHE A 46 -0.88 13.73 17.26
C PHE A 46 -0.65 12.26 16.93
N GLU A 47 -1.47 11.76 16.01
CA GLU A 47 -1.30 10.45 15.38
C GLU A 47 -1.23 10.66 13.87
N LEU A 48 -0.30 9.98 13.21
CA LEU A 48 -0.10 10.07 11.77
C LEU A 48 0.03 8.65 11.21
N TYR A 49 -0.79 8.32 10.23
CA TYR A 49 -0.82 7.01 9.60
C TYR A 49 -0.48 7.10 8.12
N PRO A 50 0.12 6.05 7.54
CA PRO A 50 0.36 6.00 6.11
C PRO A 50 -0.92 6.17 5.31
N ASP A 51 -0.81 6.96 4.24
CA ASP A 51 -1.87 7.18 3.26
C ASP A 51 -1.28 7.10 1.85
N PHE A 52 -1.89 6.28 1.00
CA PHE A 52 -1.38 5.98 -0.32
C PHE A 52 -2.12 6.79 -1.39
N PRO A 53 -1.44 7.63 -2.19
CA PRO A 53 -2.07 8.48 -3.20
C PRO A 53 -2.90 7.70 -4.23
N SER A 54 -2.54 6.46 -4.50
CA SER A 54 -3.26 5.55 -5.41
C SER A 54 -4.52 4.92 -4.82
N GLY A 55 -4.87 5.28 -3.58
CA GLY A 55 -6.05 4.76 -2.89
C GLY A 55 -5.83 3.36 -2.29
N GLY A 56 -6.91 2.59 -2.18
CA GLY A 56 -6.93 1.29 -1.55
C GLY A 56 -7.33 1.34 -0.07
N LEU A 57 -7.03 0.28 0.65
CA LEU A 57 -7.32 0.13 2.08
C LEU A 57 -6.03 -0.19 2.83
N CYS A 58 -5.87 0.39 4.00
CA CYS A 58 -4.69 0.18 4.85
C CYS A 58 -5.12 -0.24 6.27
N ASP A 59 -4.64 -1.40 6.71
CA ASP A 59 -4.75 -1.84 8.10
C ASP A 59 -3.48 -1.46 8.84
N VAL A 60 -3.61 -0.52 9.77
CA VAL A 60 -2.52 0.06 10.55
C VAL A 60 -2.44 -0.50 11.98
N THR A 61 -3.19 -1.55 12.31
CA THR A 61 -3.24 -2.12 13.67
C THR A 61 -1.87 -2.56 14.20
N ARG A 62 -0.95 -2.90 13.31
CA ARG A 62 0.43 -3.29 13.63
C ARG A 62 1.46 -2.24 13.25
N TYR A 63 1.02 -1.05 12.87
CA TYR A 63 1.91 0.05 12.56
C TYR A 63 2.64 0.52 13.83
N ASN A 64 3.94 0.70 13.74
CA ASN A 64 4.79 1.14 14.85
C ASN A 64 5.47 2.46 14.50
N ASP A 65 4.67 3.47 14.18
CA ASP A 65 5.15 4.84 13.88
C ASP A 65 6.32 4.87 12.87
N GLY A 66 6.27 4.01 11.86
CA GLY A 66 7.33 3.90 10.85
C GLY A 66 8.60 3.17 11.31
N LEU A 67 8.71 2.82 12.58
CA LEU A 67 9.85 2.10 13.13
C LEU A 67 9.86 0.62 12.71
N ARG A 68 11.06 0.06 12.69
CA ARG A 68 11.26 -1.36 12.43
C ARG A 68 10.49 -2.24 13.40
N GLY A 69 9.94 -3.34 12.90
CA GLY A 69 9.15 -4.30 13.68
C GLY A 69 7.64 -4.07 13.58
N GLY A 70 7.21 -2.91 13.05
CA GLY A 70 5.83 -2.69 12.66
C GLY A 70 5.54 -3.20 11.25
N ALA A 71 4.27 -3.25 10.89
CA ALA A 71 3.81 -3.58 9.54
C ALA A 71 2.45 -2.95 9.27
N VAL A 72 2.19 -2.63 8.03
CA VAL A 72 0.87 -2.26 7.51
C VAL A 72 0.44 -3.29 6.49
N LYS A 73 -0.85 -3.64 6.48
CA LYS A 73 -1.42 -4.44 5.41
C LYS A 73 -2.17 -3.51 4.47
N VAL A 74 -1.82 -3.55 3.21
CA VAL A 74 -2.48 -2.75 2.18
C VAL A 74 -3.26 -3.67 1.24
N ARG A 75 -4.46 -3.24 0.87
CA ARG A 75 -5.37 -3.94 -0.01
C ARG A 75 -5.74 -3.09 -1.20
N ALA A 76 -5.68 -3.68 -2.38
CA ALA A 76 -6.31 -3.12 -3.56
C ALA A 76 -7.84 -3.04 -3.37
N ARG A 77 -8.47 -2.03 -3.95
CA ARG A 77 -9.93 -1.92 -3.93
C ARG A 77 -10.51 -2.76 -5.05
N ILE A 78 -11.29 -3.77 -4.67
CA ILE A 78 -11.99 -4.66 -5.60
C ILE A 78 -13.48 -4.32 -5.59
N ASN A 79 -13.99 -3.89 -6.73
CA ASN A 79 -15.39 -3.57 -6.94
C ASN A 79 -16.09 -4.70 -7.71
N LYS A 80 -17.29 -5.03 -7.31
CA LYS A 80 -18.15 -5.98 -8.00
C LYS A 80 -18.96 -5.24 -9.05
N ILE A 81 -18.65 -5.44 -10.33
CA ILE A 81 -19.37 -4.83 -11.45
C ILE A 81 -20.69 -5.58 -11.67
N ASP A 82 -20.60 -6.90 -11.73
CA ASP A 82 -21.75 -7.78 -11.84
C ASP A 82 -21.46 -9.11 -11.12
N LYS A 83 -22.37 -10.10 -11.29
CA LYS A 83 -22.25 -11.42 -10.62
C LYS A 83 -20.96 -12.18 -10.97
N ARG A 84 -20.29 -11.84 -12.06
CA ARG A 84 -19.13 -12.57 -12.60
C ARG A 84 -17.97 -11.70 -13.05
N THR A 85 -18.08 -10.41 -12.81
CA THR A 85 -17.06 -9.44 -13.19
C THR A 85 -16.66 -8.59 -12.00
N LEU A 86 -15.37 -8.63 -11.69
CA LEU A 86 -14.73 -7.82 -10.65
C LEU A 86 -13.80 -6.82 -11.32
N ALA A 87 -13.64 -5.66 -10.72
CA ALA A 87 -12.67 -4.66 -11.13
C ALA A 87 -11.79 -4.23 -9.96
N ILE A 88 -10.49 -4.25 -10.17
CA ILE A 88 -9.52 -3.61 -9.29
C ILE A 88 -9.34 -2.19 -9.79
N THR A 89 -9.70 -1.20 -8.97
CA THR A 89 -9.72 0.22 -9.34
C THR A 89 -8.75 1.09 -8.55
N GLU A 90 -8.20 0.57 -7.48
CA GLU A 90 -7.19 1.24 -6.67
C GLU A 90 -6.14 0.22 -6.24
N ASP A 91 -4.87 0.56 -6.40
CA ASP A 91 -3.73 -0.22 -5.94
C ASP A 91 -2.77 0.65 -5.11
N PRO A 92 -2.67 0.41 -3.78
CA PRO A 92 -1.76 1.15 -2.92
C PRO A 92 -0.28 0.99 -3.28
N THR A 93 0.07 -0.10 -3.95
CA THR A 93 1.47 -0.44 -4.26
C THR A 93 1.97 0.15 -5.57
N HIS A 94 1.08 0.65 -6.43
CA HIS A 94 1.39 1.06 -7.81
C HIS A 94 2.10 -0.03 -8.65
N ASP A 95 1.77 -1.29 -8.40
CA ASP A 95 2.40 -2.44 -9.06
C ASP A 95 1.34 -3.39 -9.63
N ASP A 96 0.55 -2.87 -10.56
CA ASP A 96 -0.53 -3.59 -11.24
C ASP A 96 -0.02 -4.82 -12.00
N GLU A 97 1.21 -4.78 -12.50
CA GLU A 97 1.80 -5.93 -13.16
C GLU A 97 2.04 -7.09 -12.18
N SER A 98 2.55 -6.80 -11.00
CA SER A 98 2.70 -7.80 -9.93
C SER A 98 1.36 -8.38 -9.48
N ILE A 99 0.34 -7.53 -9.31
CA ILE A 99 -1.02 -7.98 -8.97
C ILE A 99 -1.53 -8.94 -10.05
N LYS A 100 -1.47 -8.57 -11.32
CA LYS A 100 -1.94 -9.38 -12.45
C LYS A 100 -1.19 -10.71 -12.55
N GLU A 101 0.13 -10.68 -12.47
CA GLU A 101 0.93 -11.92 -12.46
C GLU A 101 0.59 -12.83 -11.27
N SER A 102 0.40 -12.28 -10.08
CA SER A 102 0.03 -13.06 -8.89
C SER A 102 -1.34 -13.71 -9.04
N ILE A 103 -2.30 -13.01 -9.67
CA ILE A 103 -3.62 -13.56 -9.99
C ILE A 103 -3.51 -14.73 -10.95
N ILE A 104 -2.74 -14.60 -12.03
CA ILE A 104 -2.52 -15.67 -13.00
C ILE A 104 -1.87 -16.88 -12.33
N LYS A 105 -0.80 -16.64 -11.55
CA LYS A 105 -0.11 -17.70 -10.80
C LYS A 105 -1.02 -18.43 -9.80
N ALA A 106 -1.92 -17.70 -9.14
CA ALA A 106 -2.88 -18.30 -8.20
C ALA A 106 -3.95 -19.12 -8.93
N ASN A 107 -4.40 -18.68 -10.09
CA ASN A 107 -5.31 -19.43 -10.94
C ASN A 107 -4.67 -20.72 -11.47
N ASP A 108 -3.44 -20.67 -11.94
CA ASP A 108 -2.69 -21.84 -12.42
C ASP A 108 -2.46 -22.88 -11.32
N LYS A 109 -2.28 -22.42 -10.08
CA LYS A 109 -2.16 -23.27 -8.89
C LYS A 109 -3.51 -23.77 -8.36
N GLY A 110 -4.62 -23.42 -8.98
CA GLY A 110 -5.96 -23.78 -8.55
C GLY A 110 -6.43 -23.17 -7.24
N LYS A 111 -5.79 -22.09 -6.77
CA LYS A 111 -6.18 -21.37 -5.56
C LYS A 111 -7.38 -20.46 -5.77
N ILE A 112 -7.54 -19.94 -6.98
CA ILE A 112 -8.69 -19.19 -7.46
C ILE A 112 -9.15 -19.79 -8.79
N LYS A 113 -10.40 -19.53 -9.17
CA LYS A 113 -10.95 -19.98 -10.46
C LYS A 113 -11.50 -18.79 -11.22
N ILE A 114 -10.70 -18.29 -12.15
CA ILE A 114 -11.05 -17.20 -13.04
C ILE A 114 -10.99 -17.64 -14.50
N LYS A 115 -11.77 -17.01 -15.35
CA LYS A 115 -11.76 -17.26 -16.81
C LYS A 115 -10.72 -16.42 -17.52
N LYS A 116 -10.62 -15.16 -17.15
CA LYS A 116 -9.82 -14.15 -17.86
C LYS A 116 -9.50 -12.98 -16.94
N VAL A 117 -8.35 -12.38 -17.18
CA VAL A 117 -7.92 -11.10 -16.60
C VAL A 117 -7.64 -10.17 -17.77
N ASP A 118 -8.29 -9.01 -17.78
CA ASP A 118 -8.05 -7.94 -18.73
C ASP A 118 -7.46 -6.74 -18.00
N ASP A 119 -6.37 -6.23 -18.49
CA ASP A 119 -5.71 -5.05 -17.95
C ASP A 119 -6.05 -3.86 -18.85
N ASN A 120 -6.86 -2.96 -18.33
CA ASN A 120 -7.28 -1.73 -18.99
C ASN A 120 -6.66 -0.50 -18.33
N THR A 121 -5.61 -0.70 -17.52
CA THR A 121 -4.94 0.38 -16.80
C THR A 121 -4.41 1.43 -17.76
N SER A 122 -4.70 2.69 -17.46
CA SER A 122 -4.20 3.86 -18.16
C SER A 122 -3.67 4.86 -17.12
N ASP A 123 -4.28 6.02 -16.98
CA ASP A 123 -3.96 6.96 -15.90
C ASP A 123 -4.45 6.49 -14.52
N GLN A 124 -5.43 5.59 -14.52
CA GLN A 124 -5.96 4.94 -13.32
C GLN A 124 -5.92 3.42 -13.50
N VAL A 125 -5.69 2.72 -12.38
CA VAL A 125 -5.68 1.26 -12.36
C VAL A 125 -7.07 0.72 -12.70
N GLU A 126 -7.14 -0.17 -13.68
CA GLU A 126 -8.35 -0.90 -14.03
C GLU A 126 -8.00 -2.31 -14.49
N ILE A 127 -8.05 -3.26 -13.58
CA ILE A 127 -7.87 -4.69 -13.88
C ILE A 127 -9.22 -5.37 -13.75
N ILE A 128 -9.71 -5.93 -14.85
CA ILE A 128 -11.00 -6.62 -14.93
C ILE A 128 -10.77 -8.12 -14.77
N ILE A 129 -11.47 -8.74 -13.84
CA ILE A 129 -11.40 -10.17 -13.56
C ILE A 129 -12.75 -10.82 -13.88
N HIS A 130 -12.74 -11.79 -14.78
CA HIS A 130 -13.90 -12.58 -15.13
C HIS A 130 -13.90 -13.88 -14.32
N VAL A 131 -14.86 -14.00 -13.42
CA VAL A 131 -15.03 -15.14 -12.52
C VAL A 131 -15.64 -16.33 -13.26
N SER A 132 -15.26 -17.55 -12.93
CA SER A 132 -15.85 -18.78 -13.48
C SER A 132 -17.32 -18.95 -13.11
N ASN A 133 -18.08 -19.65 -13.95
CA ASN A 133 -19.55 -19.74 -13.83
C ASN A 133 -20.01 -20.45 -12.57
N ASP A 134 -19.20 -21.31 -12.01
CA ASP A 134 -19.44 -22.16 -10.84
C ASP A 134 -18.95 -21.52 -9.53
N GLU A 135 -18.32 -20.36 -9.60
CA GLU A 135 -17.76 -19.65 -8.44
C GLU A 135 -18.58 -18.42 -8.04
N SER A 136 -18.61 -18.17 -6.73
CA SER A 136 -19.19 -16.93 -6.18
C SER A 136 -18.17 -15.79 -6.26
N SER A 137 -18.61 -14.61 -6.70
CA SER A 137 -17.77 -13.41 -6.74
C SER A 137 -17.27 -13.01 -5.36
N ASP A 138 -18.07 -13.19 -4.30
CA ASP A 138 -17.64 -12.85 -2.93
C ASP A 138 -16.53 -13.77 -2.44
N ARG A 139 -16.63 -15.07 -2.70
CA ARG A 139 -15.56 -16.03 -2.39
C ARG A 139 -14.30 -15.78 -3.21
N THR A 140 -14.46 -15.33 -4.46
CA THR A 140 -13.33 -14.98 -5.32
C THR A 140 -12.62 -13.72 -4.78
N ILE A 141 -13.34 -12.71 -4.29
CA ILE A 141 -12.74 -11.54 -3.65
C ILE A 141 -11.92 -11.95 -2.43
N ASP A 142 -12.46 -12.78 -1.56
CA ASP A 142 -11.74 -13.27 -0.38
C ASP A 142 -10.49 -14.06 -0.78
N ALA A 143 -10.59 -14.89 -1.81
CA ALA A 143 -9.46 -15.65 -2.33
C ALA A 143 -8.39 -14.78 -3.00
N LEU A 144 -8.77 -13.70 -3.68
CA LEU A 144 -7.84 -12.71 -4.24
C LEU A 144 -7.02 -12.05 -3.13
N TYR A 145 -7.63 -11.64 -2.04
CA TYR A 145 -6.91 -11.10 -0.90
C TYR A 145 -6.03 -12.13 -0.18
N ALA A 146 -6.45 -13.40 -0.12
CA ALA A 146 -5.71 -14.44 0.58
C ALA A 146 -4.52 -15.00 -0.22
N PHE A 147 -4.59 -15.04 -1.55
CA PHE A 147 -3.66 -15.80 -2.40
C PHE A 147 -2.93 -14.97 -3.45
N THR A 148 -3.21 -13.68 -3.56
CA THR A 148 -2.59 -12.79 -4.55
C THR A 148 -2.07 -11.52 -3.91
N ASP A 149 -1.37 -10.70 -4.69
CA ASP A 149 -0.86 -9.40 -4.25
C ASP A 149 -1.94 -8.30 -4.15
N CYS A 150 -3.23 -8.67 -4.26
CA CYS A 150 -4.34 -7.79 -3.89
C CYS A 150 -4.32 -7.39 -2.41
N GLU A 151 -3.68 -8.17 -1.56
CA GLU A 151 -3.28 -7.79 -0.21
C GLU A 151 -1.79 -8.08 -0.03
N VAL A 152 -1.03 -7.08 0.42
CA VAL A 152 0.39 -7.23 0.76
C VAL A 152 0.68 -6.62 2.12
N SER A 153 1.70 -7.15 2.79
CA SER A 153 2.19 -6.60 4.05
C SER A 153 3.48 -5.83 3.80
N ILE A 154 3.51 -4.57 4.21
CA ILE A 154 4.67 -3.69 4.07
C ILE A 154 5.24 -3.44 5.46
N SER A 155 6.55 -3.65 5.62
CA SER A 155 7.26 -3.37 6.86
C SER A 155 8.07 -2.09 6.70
N PRO A 156 7.65 -0.97 7.30
CA PRO A 156 8.42 0.26 7.27
C PRO A 156 9.69 0.15 8.11
N ASN A 157 10.64 1.01 7.81
CA ASN A 157 11.88 1.16 8.55
C ASN A 157 12.40 2.58 8.31
N ALA A 158 11.88 3.54 9.06
CA ALA A 158 12.25 4.93 8.92
C ALA A 158 13.67 5.16 9.42
N CYS A 159 14.57 5.45 8.50
CA CYS A 159 15.95 5.82 8.76
C CYS A 159 16.29 7.08 7.99
N VAL A 160 16.73 8.10 8.69
CA VAL A 160 17.13 9.39 8.11
C VAL A 160 18.59 9.71 8.51
N ILE A 161 19.24 10.57 7.77
CA ILE A 161 20.58 11.03 8.08
C ILE A 161 20.48 12.39 8.75
N MET A 162 20.93 12.47 9.99
CA MET A 162 21.06 13.71 10.77
C MET A 162 22.50 13.82 11.27
N ASP A 163 23.11 15.00 11.13
CA ASP A 163 24.49 15.24 11.55
C ASP A 163 25.49 14.18 11.00
N GLU A 164 25.33 13.84 9.72
CA GLU A 164 26.15 12.83 9.01
C GLU A 164 26.03 11.39 9.58
N LYS A 165 25.04 11.13 10.40
CA LYS A 165 24.80 9.80 11.01
C LYS A 165 23.41 9.28 10.73
N PRO A 166 23.24 7.96 10.57
CA PRO A 166 21.92 7.36 10.43
C PRO A 166 21.19 7.38 11.77
N HIS A 167 19.92 7.81 11.73
CA HIS A 167 19.01 7.78 12.85
C HIS A 167 17.74 7.00 12.48
N PHE A 168 17.38 6.02 13.31
CA PHE A 168 16.12 5.32 13.22
C PHE A 168 15.13 6.01 14.15
N MET A 169 14.08 6.60 13.60
CA MET A 169 13.14 7.40 14.37
C MET A 169 11.73 7.24 13.84
N GLY A 170 10.75 7.49 14.70
CA GLY A 170 9.34 7.52 14.32
C GLY A 170 9.01 8.70 13.41
N VAL A 171 7.87 8.62 12.76
CA VAL A 171 7.34 9.63 11.82
C VAL A 171 6.91 10.92 12.53
#